data_b8f79bddc6b62eed1744203a42f37047
#
_entry.id   b8f79bddc6b62eed1744203a42f37047
#
_cell.length_a   1.000
_cell.length_b   1.000
_cell.length_c   1.000
_cell.angle_alpha   90.00
_cell.angle_beta   90.00
_cell.angle_gamma   90.00
#
_symmetry.space_group_name_H-M   'P 1'
#
loop_
_entity.id
_entity.type
_entity.pdbx_description
1 polymer ?
#
loop_
_entity_poly.entity_id
_entity_poly.type
_entity_poly.pdbx_seq_one_letter_code
_entity_poly.pdbx_strand_id
1 'polypeptide(L)'
;MIYLYLFVLGRILLGGYFIKNAYNHFKNLEGLAGYAQSKGGPIPKVSVAVTGLMLLLGGLGILLGAYVSISVLLLVLFLLGTLVKMHKYWEVADPAARMGEHVNFYKNLALIGALLVLLAIPLPWPVSLF
;
A
#
# COMPACT_ATOMS: atom_id res chain seq x y z
N MET A 1 -6.63 -10.04 -26.55
CA MET A 1 -5.52 -10.86 -26.00
C MET A 1 -4.46 -10.00 -25.33
N ILE A 2 -3.93 -8.99 -26.03
CA ILE A 2 -2.87 -8.15 -25.45
C ILE A 2 -3.33 -7.45 -24.16
N TYR A 3 -4.55 -6.95 -24.10
CA TYR A 3 -5.06 -6.27 -22.92
C TYR A 3 -5.19 -7.21 -21.72
N LEU A 4 -5.48 -8.49 -21.95
CA LEU A 4 -5.51 -9.50 -20.90
C LEU A 4 -4.13 -9.67 -20.26
N TYR A 5 -3.10 -9.82 -21.10
CA TYR A 5 -1.73 -9.98 -20.62
C TYR A 5 -1.26 -8.72 -19.88
N LEU A 6 -1.59 -7.54 -20.41
CA LEU A 6 -1.23 -6.27 -19.76
C LEU A 6 -1.94 -6.11 -18.42
N PHE A 7 -3.20 -6.53 -18.33
CA PHE A 7 -3.95 -6.48 -17.08
C PHE A 7 -3.32 -7.41 -16.03
N VAL A 8 -2.98 -8.64 -16.41
CA VAL A 8 -2.34 -9.60 -15.51
C VAL A 8 -0.96 -9.09 -15.08
N LEU A 9 -0.18 -8.55 -16.01
CA LEU A 9 1.12 -7.94 -15.68
C LEU A 9 0.96 -6.79 -14.69
N GLY A 10 -0.04 -5.93 -14.89
CA GLY A 10 -0.31 -4.83 -13.97
C GLY A 10 -0.63 -5.33 -12.57
N ARG A 11 -1.43 -6.40 -12.46
CA ARG A 11 -1.76 -7.02 -11.18
C ARG A 11 -0.53 -7.58 -10.49
N ILE A 12 0.36 -8.22 -11.25
CA ILE A 12 1.61 -8.76 -10.72
C ILE A 12 2.49 -7.63 -10.17
N LEU A 13 2.64 -6.56 -10.93
CA LEU A 13 3.48 -5.43 -10.53
C LEU A 13 2.88 -4.71 -9.31
N LEU A 14 1.59 -4.42 -9.34
CA LEU A 14 0.93 -3.69 -8.26
C LEU A 14 0.79 -4.54 -7.01
N GLY A 15 0.27 -5.74 -7.14
CA GLY A 15 0.13 -6.68 -6.02
C GLY A 15 1.49 -7.06 -5.45
N GLY A 16 2.46 -7.30 -6.30
CA GLY A 16 3.83 -7.62 -5.89
C GLY A 16 4.49 -6.49 -5.11
N TYR A 17 4.23 -5.23 -5.47
CA TYR A 17 4.71 -4.06 -4.73
C TYR A 17 4.20 -4.09 -3.29
N PHE A 18 2.91 -4.31 -3.10
CA PHE A 18 2.32 -4.34 -1.77
C PHE A 18 2.77 -5.56 -0.97
N ILE A 19 2.94 -6.72 -1.61
CA ILE A 19 3.46 -7.92 -0.95
C ILE A 19 4.91 -7.68 -0.50
N LYS A 20 5.71 -7.05 -1.33
CA LYS A 20 7.08 -6.69 -0.96
C LYS A 20 7.11 -5.75 0.24
N ASN A 21 6.21 -4.78 0.26
CA ASN A 21 6.08 -3.88 1.41
C ASN A 21 5.64 -4.62 2.67
N ALA A 22 4.75 -5.59 2.55
CA ALA A 22 4.34 -6.43 3.67
C ALA A 22 5.54 -7.20 4.23
N TYR A 23 6.32 -7.81 3.34
CA TYR A 23 7.54 -8.52 3.72
C TYR A 23 8.48 -7.59 4.49
N ASN A 24 8.67 -6.35 3.99
CA ASN A 24 9.52 -5.36 4.63
C ASN A 24 8.98 -4.96 6.01
N HIS A 25 7.66 -4.87 6.18
CA HIS A 25 7.04 -4.58 7.47
C HIS A 25 7.41 -5.62 8.53
N PHE A 26 7.35 -6.90 8.16
CA PHE A 26 7.65 -7.98 9.10
C PHE A 26 9.16 -8.17 9.31
N LYS A 27 9.95 -8.03 8.25
CA LYS A 27 11.40 -8.18 8.34
C LYS A 27 12.06 -7.04 9.12
N ASN A 28 11.57 -5.81 8.92
CA ASN A 28 12.14 -4.62 9.54
C ASN A 28 11.18 -4.01 10.57
N LEU A 29 10.50 -4.86 11.34
CA LEU A 29 9.48 -4.43 12.30
C LEU A 29 10.01 -3.39 13.28
N GLU A 30 11.19 -3.61 13.85
CA GLU A 30 11.79 -2.71 14.83
C GLU A 30 12.11 -1.34 14.21
N GLY A 31 12.72 -1.33 13.02
CA GLY A 31 13.08 -0.09 12.35
C GLY A 31 11.86 0.73 11.93
N LEU A 32 10.84 0.05 11.40
CA LEU A 32 9.59 0.72 10.99
C LEU A 32 8.80 1.20 12.21
N ALA A 33 8.82 0.44 13.32
CA ALA A 33 8.19 0.87 14.56
C ALA A 33 8.85 2.14 15.11
N GLY A 34 10.19 2.22 15.04
CA GLY A 34 10.92 3.43 15.42
C GLY A 34 10.55 4.62 14.55
N TYR A 35 10.45 4.42 13.24
CA TYR A 35 10.02 5.47 12.31
C TYR A 35 8.60 5.93 12.62
N ALA A 36 7.69 4.99 12.83
CA ALA A 36 6.30 5.30 13.16
C ALA A 36 6.20 6.07 14.48
N GLN A 37 7.00 5.69 15.47
CA GLN A 37 7.03 6.39 16.76
C GLN A 37 7.51 7.83 16.58
N SER A 38 8.52 8.05 15.74
CA SER A 38 9.05 9.38 15.46
C SER A 38 8.03 10.29 14.78
N LYS A 39 7.03 9.71 14.11
CA LYS A 39 5.94 10.44 13.45
C LYS A 39 4.69 10.53 14.32
N GLY A 40 4.76 10.10 15.59
CA GLY A 40 3.63 10.16 16.51
C GLY A 40 2.60 9.06 16.31
N GLY A 41 2.97 7.95 15.66
CA GLY A 41 2.08 6.83 15.46
C GLY A 41 1.78 6.09 16.77
N PRO A 42 0.52 5.68 17.02
CA PRO A 42 0.14 4.97 18.23
C PRO A 42 0.55 3.49 18.16
N ILE A 43 0.96 2.93 19.31
CA ILE A 43 1.31 1.51 19.45
C ILE A 43 2.19 1.03 18.27
N PRO A 44 3.44 1.55 18.15
CA PRO A 44 4.21 1.42 16.91
C PRO A 44 4.38 -0.01 16.38
N LYS A 45 4.74 -0.97 17.24
CA LYS A 45 4.97 -2.35 16.80
C LYS A 45 3.69 -3.02 16.33
N VAL A 46 2.59 -2.82 17.06
CA VAL A 46 1.30 -3.38 16.68
C VAL A 46 0.81 -2.74 15.38
N SER A 47 0.96 -1.42 15.24
CA SER A 47 0.58 -0.72 14.02
C SER A 47 1.32 -1.24 12.80
N VAL A 48 2.63 -1.45 12.91
CA VAL A 48 3.44 -1.97 11.80
C VAL A 48 3.02 -3.41 11.46
N ALA A 49 2.75 -4.24 12.46
CA ALA A 49 2.32 -5.62 12.23
C ALA A 49 0.94 -5.68 11.57
N VAL A 50 -0.02 -4.89 12.05
CA VAL A 50 -1.38 -4.85 11.51
C VAL A 50 -1.37 -4.31 10.08
N THR A 51 -0.65 -3.22 9.84
CA THR A 51 -0.56 -2.64 8.49
C THR A 51 0.20 -3.57 7.55
N GLY A 52 1.20 -4.30 8.04
CA GLY A 52 1.88 -5.34 7.27
C GLY A 52 0.91 -6.41 6.82
N LEU A 53 0.00 -6.85 7.70
CA LEU A 53 -1.03 -7.83 7.36
C LEU A 53 -2.02 -7.26 6.32
N MET A 54 -2.43 -6.00 6.47
CA MET A 54 -3.27 -5.33 5.49
C MET A 54 -2.62 -5.30 4.10
N LEU A 55 -1.33 -4.98 4.04
CA LEU A 55 -0.56 -4.98 2.80
C LEU A 55 -0.49 -6.36 2.17
N LEU A 56 -0.26 -7.38 2.99
CA LEU A 56 -0.17 -8.76 2.51
C LEU A 56 -1.49 -9.23 1.93
N LEU A 57 -2.57 -9.10 2.68
CA LEU A 57 -3.89 -9.56 2.26
C LEU A 57 -4.38 -8.76 1.05
N GLY A 58 -4.21 -7.44 1.06
CA GLY A 58 -4.59 -6.60 -0.06
C GLY A 58 -3.77 -6.89 -1.31
N GLY A 59 -2.46 -7.04 -1.16
CA GLY A 59 -1.57 -7.34 -2.27
C GLY A 59 -1.87 -8.70 -2.90
N LEU A 60 -2.09 -9.72 -2.06
CA LEU A 60 -2.48 -11.06 -2.53
C LEU A 60 -3.81 -11.01 -3.26
N GLY A 61 -4.79 -10.27 -2.74
CA GLY A 61 -6.09 -10.13 -3.39
C GLY A 61 -6.00 -9.52 -4.78
N ILE A 62 -5.19 -8.49 -4.94
CA ILE A 62 -4.94 -7.88 -6.26
C ILE A 62 -4.24 -8.86 -7.19
N LEU A 63 -3.20 -9.53 -6.70
CA LEU A 63 -2.43 -10.48 -7.49
C LEU A 63 -3.31 -11.65 -7.99
N LEU A 64 -4.09 -12.25 -7.09
CA LEU A 64 -4.90 -13.42 -7.36
C LEU A 64 -6.28 -13.09 -7.92
N GLY A 65 -6.70 -11.84 -7.89
CA GLY A 65 -8.04 -11.44 -8.29
C GLY A 65 -9.10 -11.93 -7.31
N ALA A 66 -8.74 -12.07 -6.03
CA ALA A 66 -9.61 -12.63 -5.00
C ALA A 66 -10.08 -11.53 -4.05
N TYR A 67 -11.39 -11.51 -3.76
CA TYR A 67 -11.96 -10.53 -2.82
C TYR A 67 -11.49 -9.10 -3.12
N VAL A 68 -11.60 -8.72 -4.39
CA VAL A 68 -10.98 -7.48 -4.91
C VAL A 68 -11.43 -6.24 -4.16
N SER A 69 -12.73 -6.10 -3.89
CA SER A 69 -13.24 -4.90 -3.22
C SER A 69 -12.66 -4.74 -1.81
N ILE A 70 -12.59 -5.84 -1.06
CA ILE A 70 -12.01 -5.84 0.30
C ILE A 70 -10.51 -5.56 0.20
N SER A 71 -9.83 -6.17 -0.76
CA SER A 71 -8.39 -5.97 -0.96
C SER A 71 -8.06 -4.52 -1.26
N VAL A 72 -8.82 -3.89 -2.16
CA VAL A 72 -8.66 -2.47 -2.48
C VAL A 72 -8.90 -1.63 -1.23
N LEU A 73 -9.96 -1.92 -0.47
CA LEU A 73 -10.26 -1.17 0.75
C LEU A 73 -9.12 -1.23 1.76
N LEU A 74 -8.57 -2.42 2.00
CA LEU A 74 -7.44 -2.59 2.93
C LEU A 74 -6.24 -1.74 2.50
N LEU A 75 -5.91 -1.76 1.21
CA LEU A 75 -4.78 -1.02 0.69
C LEU A 75 -5.02 0.50 0.73
N VAL A 76 -6.22 0.94 0.40
CA VAL A 76 -6.57 2.36 0.46
C VAL A 76 -6.53 2.87 1.89
N LEU A 77 -7.06 2.11 2.84
CA LEU A 77 -7.02 2.48 4.26
C LEU A 77 -5.58 2.57 4.77
N PHE A 78 -4.73 1.61 4.37
CA PHE A 78 -3.31 1.67 4.72
C PHE A 78 -2.66 2.95 4.17
N LEU A 79 -2.88 3.22 2.88
CA LEU A 79 -2.25 4.38 2.22
C LEU A 79 -2.77 5.70 2.79
N LEU A 80 -4.05 5.79 3.11
CA LEU A 80 -4.60 6.99 3.75
C LEU A 80 -3.98 7.19 5.13
N GLY A 81 -3.85 6.11 5.90
CA GLY A 81 -3.25 6.19 7.23
C GLY A 81 -1.80 6.68 7.18
N THR A 82 -1.00 6.13 6.26
CA THR A 82 0.39 6.57 6.10
C THR A 82 0.49 7.99 5.58
N LEU A 83 -0.41 8.38 4.68
CA LEU A 83 -0.47 9.73 4.13
C LEU A 83 -0.66 10.76 5.25
N VAL A 84 -1.60 10.50 6.14
CA VAL A 84 -1.99 11.42 7.21
C VAL A 84 -1.01 11.40 8.38
N LYS A 85 -0.38 10.25 8.67
CA LYS A 85 0.47 10.09 9.85
C LYS A 85 1.96 10.10 9.55
N MET A 86 2.38 9.42 8.47
CA MET A 86 3.81 9.18 8.24
C MET A 86 4.45 10.17 7.26
N HIS A 87 3.70 10.71 6.32
CA HIS A 87 4.24 11.49 5.22
C HIS A 87 3.79 12.95 5.25
N LYS A 88 3.77 13.55 6.45
CA LYS A 88 3.44 14.97 6.63
C LYS A 88 4.66 15.83 6.28
N TYR A 89 4.95 15.97 4.99
CA TYR A 89 6.14 16.69 4.55
C TYR A 89 6.14 18.17 4.99
N TRP A 90 4.96 18.75 5.18
CA TRP A 90 4.84 20.15 5.61
C TRP A 90 5.28 20.39 7.06
N GLU A 91 5.42 19.33 7.85
CA GLU A 91 5.91 19.40 9.23
C GLU A 91 7.41 19.12 9.35
N VAL A 92 8.08 18.79 8.24
CA VAL A 92 9.49 18.41 8.24
C VAL A 92 10.34 19.63 7.92
N ALA A 93 11.25 19.96 8.82
CA ALA A 93 12.11 21.16 8.70
C ALA A 93 13.32 20.93 7.80
N ASP A 94 13.95 19.75 7.86
CA ASP A 94 15.14 19.45 7.07
C ASP A 94 14.79 19.32 5.58
N PRO A 95 15.43 20.10 4.68
CA PRO A 95 15.06 20.10 3.26
C PRO A 95 15.16 18.73 2.57
N ALA A 96 16.19 17.94 2.88
CA ALA A 96 16.36 16.62 2.27
C ALA A 96 15.31 15.64 2.75
N ALA A 97 15.05 15.62 4.06
CA ALA A 97 13.99 14.76 4.64
C ALA A 97 12.61 15.19 4.15
N ARG A 98 12.37 16.50 4.04
CA ARG A 98 11.12 17.03 3.53
C ARG A 98 10.86 16.58 2.09
N MET A 99 11.89 16.62 1.25
CA MET A 99 11.77 16.17 -0.15
C MET A 99 11.36 14.69 -0.22
N GLY A 100 11.99 13.84 0.61
CA GLY A 100 11.64 12.42 0.67
C GLY A 100 10.20 12.20 1.09
N GLU A 101 9.74 12.89 2.12
CA GLU A 101 8.35 12.77 2.58
C GLU A 101 7.37 13.36 1.57
N HIS A 102 7.74 14.42 0.87
CA HIS A 102 6.93 15.00 -0.20
C HIS A 102 6.73 13.99 -1.33
N VAL A 103 7.80 13.31 -1.76
CA VAL A 103 7.72 12.27 -2.79
C VAL A 103 6.82 11.12 -2.31
N ASN A 104 7.00 10.67 -1.06
CA ASN A 104 6.19 9.60 -0.50
C ASN A 104 4.71 9.97 -0.41
N PHE A 105 4.40 11.21 -0.05
CA PHE A 105 3.03 11.70 0.04
C PHE A 105 2.33 11.58 -1.31
N TYR A 106 2.91 12.16 -2.34
CA TYR A 106 2.28 12.18 -3.68
C TYR A 106 2.31 10.81 -4.35
N LYS A 107 3.33 9.99 -4.10
CA LYS A 107 3.35 8.61 -4.58
C LYS A 107 2.18 7.81 -4.01
N ASN A 108 1.95 7.92 -2.71
CA ASN A 108 0.86 7.19 -2.06
C ASN A 108 -0.50 7.72 -2.50
N LEU A 109 -0.62 9.02 -2.73
CA LEU A 109 -1.85 9.60 -3.27
C LEU A 109 -2.15 9.06 -4.66
N ALA A 110 -1.13 8.93 -5.52
CA ALA A 110 -1.28 8.34 -6.84
C ALA A 110 -1.66 6.86 -6.77
N LEU A 111 -1.09 6.10 -5.82
CA LEU A 111 -1.45 4.71 -5.62
C LEU A 111 -2.91 4.55 -5.18
N ILE A 112 -3.39 5.44 -4.32
CA ILE A 112 -4.81 5.45 -3.94
C ILE A 112 -5.68 5.63 -5.18
N GLY A 113 -5.33 6.58 -6.06
CA GLY A 113 -6.05 6.79 -7.31
C GLY A 113 -6.07 5.54 -8.18
N ALA A 114 -4.93 4.89 -8.35
CA ALA A 114 -4.82 3.65 -9.13
C ALA A 114 -5.70 2.54 -8.56
N LEU A 115 -5.71 2.38 -7.24
CA LEU A 115 -6.54 1.38 -6.56
C LEU A 115 -8.03 1.65 -6.73
N LEU A 116 -8.44 2.92 -6.66
CA LEU A 116 -9.84 3.29 -6.85
C LEU A 116 -10.29 2.99 -8.29
N VAL A 117 -9.42 3.17 -9.27
CA VAL A 117 -9.71 2.82 -10.67
C VAL A 117 -10.02 1.34 -10.81
N LEU A 118 -9.35 0.48 -10.04
CA LEU A 118 -9.59 -0.97 -10.09
C LEU A 118 -11.03 -1.35 -9.73
N LEU A 119 -11.69 -0.57 -8.90
CA LEU A 119 -13.08 -0.84 -8.51
C LEU A 119 -14.05 -0.70 -9.68
N ALA A 120 -13.67 0.02 -10.74
CA ALA A 120 -14.51 0.18 -11.93
C ALA A 120 -14.41 -1.01 -12.88
N ILE A 121 -13.46 -1.90 -12.69
CA ILE A 121 -13.28 -3.08 -13.54
C ILE A 121 -14.26 -4.16 -13.10
N PRO A 122 -15.10 -4.67 -14.04
CA PRO A 122 -16.11 -5.67 -13.69
C PRO A 122 -15.52 -6.93 -13.06
N LEU A 123 -16.24 -7.45 -12.06
CA LEU A 123 -15.90 -8.69 -11.38
C LEU A 123 -16.72 -9.84 -11.99
N PRO A 124 -16.21 -11.08 -11.99
CA PRO A 124 -14.85 -11.45 -11.58
C PRO A 124 -13.79 -11.01 -12.60
N TRP A 125 -12.60 -10.74 -12.12
CA TRP A 125 -11.50 -10.42 -13.01
C TRP A 125 -11.07 -11.64 -13.83
N PRO A 126 -10.60 -11.43 -15.07
CA PRO A 126 -10.03 -12.55 -15.82
C PRO A 126 -8.80 -13.10 -15.12
N VAL A 127 -8.58 -14.40 -15.24
CA VAL A 127 -7.48 -15.10 -14.57
C VAL A 127 -7.50 -14.81 -13.07
N SER A 128 -8.55 -15.23 -12.40
CA SER A 128 -8.73 -15.01 -10.97
C SER A 128 -9.12 -16.28 -10.25
N LEU A 129 -8.86 -16.32 -8.92
CA LEU A 129 -9.27 -17.46 -8.10
C LEU A 129 -10.74 -17.39 -7.67
N PHE A 130 -11.27 -16.18 -7.52
CA PHE A 130 -12.65 -15.98 -7.03
C PHE A 130 -13.37 -14.90 -7.81
#